data_0884846fb5710a1b38184893fbc579f9
#
_entry.id   0884846fb5710a1b38184893fbc579f9
#
_cell.length_a   1.000
_cell.length_b   1.000
_cell.length_c   1.000
_cell.angle_alpha   90.00
_cell.angle_beta   90.00
_cell.angle_gamma   90.00
#
_symmetry.space_group_name_H-M   'P 1'
#
loop_
_entity.id
_entity.type
_entity.pdbx_description
1 polymer ?
#
loop_
_entity_poly.entity_id
_entity_poly.type
_entity_poly.pdbx_seq_one_letter_code
_entity_poly.pdbx_strand_id
1 'polypeptide(L)'
;MKLRILKSAVTNPWFNLATEDWIFNTLNPDSHTLFLWRNSETVVIGRSQNPWVECKIDKMEEDDVFLARRQSGGGAVFHDLGNTNFTFLSPKDDYDQAANFTIIINALKKLGIDADLSGRNDMQV
;
A
#
# COMPACT_ATOMS: atom_id res chain seq x y z
N MET A 1 -1.45 24.32 -2.06
CA MET A 1 -1.30 22.86 -2.23
C MET A 1 -2.64 22.18 -2.04
N LYS A 2 -2.97 21.23 -2.90
CA LYS A 2 -4.24 20.49 -2.82
C LYS A 2 -4.01 19.11 -2.21
N LEU A 3 -4.89 18.71 -1.28
CA LEU A 3 -4.94 17.34 -0.78
C LEU A 3 -6.07 16.59 -1.51
N ARG A 4 -5.74 15.43 -2.06
CA ARG A 4 -6.69 14.50 -2.66
C ARG A 4 -6.74 13.23 -1.82
N ILE A 5 -7.94 12.79 -1.50
CA ILE A 5 -8.15 11.49 -0.85
C ILE A 5 -8.93 10.62 -1.82
N LEU A 6 -8.33 9.53 -2.23
CA LEU A 6 -8.91 8.55 -3.15
C LEU A 6 -9.09 7.23 -2.42
N LYS A 7 -10.24 6.59 -2.62
CA LYS A 7 -10.51 5.26 -2.12
C LYS A 7 -10.88 4.35 -3.28
N SER A 8 -10.20 3.22 -3.40
CA SER A 8 -10.57 2.22 -4.40
C SER A 8 -11.92 1.59 -4.06
N ALA A 9 -12.76 1.46 -5.06
CA ALA A 9 -14.06 0.79 -4.97
C ALA A 9 -13.97 -0.72 -5.24
N VAL A 10 -12.79 -1.24 -5.63
CA VAL A 10 -12.58 -2.62 -6.02
C VAL A 10 -11.52 -3.29 -5.16
N THR A 11 -11.51 -4.63 -5.17
CA THR A 11 -10.53 -5.45 -4.43
C THR A 11 -9.60 -6.23 -5.36
N ASN A 12 -9.62 -5.90 -6.64
CA ASN A 12 -8.73 -6.49 -7.63
C ASN A 12 -7.29 -5.98 -7.45
N PRO A 13 -6.32 -6.86 -7.14
CA PRO A 13 -4.96 -6.44 -6.82
C PRO A 13 -4.24 -5.78 -7.99
N TRP A 14 -4.44 -6.26 -9.21
CA TRP A 14 -3.79 -5.71 -10.39
C TRP A 14 -4.33 -4.33 -10.74
N PHE A 15 -5.64 -4.14 -10.62
CA PHE A 15 -6.26 -2.83 -10.82
C PHE A 15 -5.77 -1.82 -9.78
N ASN A 16 -5.72 -2.20 -8.51
CA ASN A 16 -5.28 -1.32 -7.43
C ASN A 16 -3.81 -0.94 -7.57
N LEU A 17 -2.93 -1.90 -7.86
CA LEU A 17 -1.51 -1.62 -8.09
C LEU A 17 -1.28 -0.77 -9.34
N ALA A 18 -2.02 -1.03 -10.43
CA ALA A 18 -1.95 -0.21 -11.63
C ALA A 18 -2.47 1.22 -11.38
N THR A 19 -3.50 1.37 -10.55
CA THR A 19 -4.03 2.68 -10.15
C THR A 19 -3.00 3.47 -9.35
N GLU A 20 -2.34 2.82 -8.38
CA GLU A 20 -1.26 3.43 -7.59
C GLU A 20 -0.13 3.93 -8.50
N ASP A 21 0.32 3.07 -9.42
CA ASP A 21 1.37 3.40 -10.37
C ASP A 21 0.95 4.55 -11.32
N TRP A 22 -0.29 4.54 -11.79
CA TRP A 22 -0.82 5.62 -12.62
C TRP A 22 -0.86 6.95 -11.87
N ILE A 23 -1.32 6.97 -10.62
CA ILE A 23 -1.33 8.18 -9.79
C ILE A 23 0.09 8.69 -9.60
N PHE A 24 1.05 7.81 -9.31
CA PHE A 24 2.44 8.16 -9.12
C PHE A 24 3.03 8.83 -10.38
N ASN A 25 2.77 8.27 -11.56
CA ASN A 25 3.33 8.77 -12.82
C ASN A 25 2.61 10.03 -13.36
N THR A 26 1.41 10.32 -12.86
CA THR A 26 0.60 11.47 -13.30
C THR A 26 0.36 12.49 -12.19
N LEU A 27 1.16 12.42 -11.11
CA LEU A 27 1.00 13.29 -9.96
C LEU A 27 1.16 14.76 -10.35
N ASN A 28 0.15 15.56 -10.00
CA ASN A 28 0.25 17.00 -10.14
C ASN A 28 1.25 17.55 -9.12
N PRO A 29 2.25 18.36 -9.53
CA PRO A 29 3.26 18.91 -8.64
C PRO A 29 2.71 19.78 -7.49
N ASP A 30 1.48 20.28 -7.63
CA ASP A 30 0.82 21.09 -6.60
C ASP A 30 -0.13 20.29 -5.71
N SER A 31 -0.06 18.96 -5.73
CA SER A 31 -0.99 18.12 -4.98
C SER A 31 -0.32 16.98 -4.22
N HIS A 32 -0.86 16.71 -3.03
CA HIS A 32 -0.63 15.46 -2.32
C HIS A 32 -1.82 14.53 -2.51
N THR A 33 -1.58 13.25 -2.61
CA THR A 33 -2.64 12.25 -2.73
C THR A 33 -2.46 11.18 -1.66
N LEU A 34 -3.54 10.89 -0.92
CA LEU A 34 -3.67 9.70 -0.09
C LEU A 34 -4.57 8.72 -0.83
N PHE A 35 -4.06 7.58 -1.19
CA PHE A 35 -4.80 6.50 -1.83
C PHE A 35 -5.03 5.35 -0.85
N LEU A 36 -6.29 5.02 -0.61
CA LEU A 36 -6.73 3.93 0.27
C LEU A 36 -7.29 2.80 -0.58
N TRP A 37 -6.80 1.58 -0.34
CA TRP A 37 -7.19 0.42 -1.13
C TRP A 37 -7.02 -0.89 -0.38
N ARG A 38 -7.78 -1.90 -0.79
CA ARG A 38 -7.72 -3.26 -0.24
C ARG A 38 -7.75 -4.26 -1.39
N ASN A 39 -7.09 -5.39 -1.20
CA ASN A 39 -7.11 -6.49 -2.14
C ASN A 39 -7.85 -7.69 -1.56
N SER A 40 -8.49 -8.46 -2.41
CA SER A 40 -8.82 -9.85 -2.12
C SER A 40 -7.52 -10.62 -1.83
N GLU A 41 -7.62 -11.83 -1.32
CA GLU A 41 -6.47 -12.66 -0.96
C GLU A 41 -5.41 -12.70 -2.05
N THR A 42 -4.28 -12.08 -1.78
CA THR A 42 -3.22 -11.84 -2.75
C THR A 42 -1.86 -11.89 -2.08
N VAL A 43 -0.91 -12.58 -2.70
CA VAL A 43 0.52 -12.36 -2.41
C VAL A 43 1.03 -11.29 -3.36
N VAL A 44 1.54 -10.20 -2.79
CA VAL A 44 2.18 -9.12 -3.55
C VAL A 44 3.69 -9.23 -3.38
N ILE A 45 4.38 -9.50 -4.48
CA ILE A 45 5.85 -9.57 -4.51
C ILE A 45 6.48 -8.25 -4.93
N GLY A 46 7.70 -8.02 -4.50
CA GLY A 46 8.49 -6.87 -4.91
C GLY A 46 8.91 -6.94 -6.37
N ARG A 47 9.28 -5.79 -6.94
CA ARG A 47 9.64 -5.65 -8.37
C ARG A 47 10.63 -6.69 -8.87
N SER A 48 11.63 -7.05 -8.07
CA SER A 48 12.75 -7.92 -8.49
C SER A 48 12.70 -9.31 -7.90
N GLN A 49 11.62 -9.69 -7.21
CA GLN A 49 11.51 -11.02 -6.61
C GLN A 49 11.12 -12.10 -7.64
N ASN A 50 11.66 -13.29 -7.44
CA ASN A 50 11.30 -14.48 -8.22
C ASN A 50 10.13 -15.20 -7.54
N PRO A 51 8.93 -15.24 -8.15
CA PRO A 51 7.74 -15.83 -7.52
C PRO A 51 7.89 -17.32 -7.23
N TRP A 52 8.63 -18.08 -8.04
CA TRP A 52 8.85 -19.52 -7.82
C TRP A 52 9.74 -19.82 -6.61
N VAL A 53 10.58 -18.86 -6.22
CA VAL A 53 11.41 -18.95 -5.00
C VAL A 53 10.64 -18.51 -3.77
N GLU A 54 9.87 -17.42 -3.91
CA GLU A 54 9.20 -16.75 -2.79
C GLU A 54 7.82 -17.36 -2.44
N CYS A 55 7.17 -17.99 -3.41
CA CYS A 55 5.77 -18.42 -3.28
C CYS A 55 5.59 -19.91 -3.60
N LYS A 56 4.63 -20.53 -2.93
CA LYS A 56 4.12 -21.86 -3.27
C LYS A 56 3.00 -21.70 -4.30
N ILE A 57 3.36 -21.55 -5.57
CA ILE A 57 2.43 -21.21 -6.66
C ILE A 57 1.29 -22.21 -6.75
N ASP A 58 1.57 -23.52 -6.73
CA ASP A 58 0.55 -24.56 -6.82
C ASP A 58 -0.48 -24.44 -5.69
N LYS A 59 0.00 -24.12 -4.47
CA LYS A 59 -0.88 -23.96 -3.31
C LYS A 59 -1.72 -22.69 -3.42
N MET A 60 -1.17 -21.63 -3.96
CA MET A 60 -1.90 -20.39 -4.21
C MET A 60 -3.03 -20.60 -5.23
N GLU A 61 -2.77 -21.37 -6.28
CA GLU A 61 -3.80 -21.73 -7.28
C GLU A 61 -4.92 -22.56 -6.66
N GLU A 62 -4.58 -23.57 -5.82
CA GLU A 62 -5.56 -24.38 -5.10
C GLU A 62 -6.45 -23.54 -4.17
N ASP A 63 -5.89 -22.52 -3.52
CA ASP A 63 -6.57 -21.69 -2.53
C ASP A 63 -7.19 -20.41 -3.14
N ASP A 64 -7.18 -20.26 -4.46
CA ASP A 64 -7.65 -19.06 -5.18
C ASP A 64 -6.96 -17.74 -4.71
N VAL A 65 -5.68 -17.82 -4.34
CA VAL A 65 -4.88 -16.67 -3.93
C VAL A 65 -4.21 -16.05 -5.15
N PHE A 66 -4.43 -14.77 -5.37
CA PHE A 66 -3.82 -14.04 -6.48
C PHE A 66 -2.33 -13.79 -6.27
N LEU A 67 -1.59 -13.72 -7.37
CA LEU A 67 -0.20 -13.30 -7.39
C LEU A 67 -0.08 -11.98 -8.15
N ALA A 68 0.47 -10.97 -7.51
CA ALA A 68 0.70 -9.67 -8.12
C ALA A 68 2.11 -9.16 -7.83
N ARG A 69 2.66 -8.39 -8.73
CA ARG A 69 3.96 -7.73 -8.60
C ARG A 69 3.76 -6.23 -8.49
N ARG A 70 4.35 -5.60 -7.46
CA ARG A 70 4.37 -4.14 -7.36
C ARG A 70 5.58 -3.53 -8.06
N GLN A 71 5.50 -2.25 -8.39
CA GLN A 71 6.59 -1.50 -9.04
C GLN A 71 7.75 -1.17 -8.09
N SER A 72 7.47 -1.11 -6.79
CA SER A 72 8.48 -0.87 -5.75
C SER A 72 9.24 -2.14 -5.38
N GLY A 73 10.42 -1.98 -4.77
CA GLY A 73 11.23 -3.08 -4.25
C GLY A 73 10.69 -3.68 -2.96
N GLY A 74 11.48 -4.54 -2.35
CA GLY A 74 11.16 -5.17 -1.07
C GLY A 74 10.70 -6.61 -1.17
N GLY A 75 10.22 -7.16 -0.06
CA GLY A 75 9.81 -8.55 0.11
C GLY A 75 8.36 -8.84 -0.30
N ALA A 76 8.00 -10.12 -0.22
CA ALA A 76 6.64 -10.56 -0.44
C ALA A 76 5.76 -10.27 0.79
N VAL A 77 4.53 -9.85 0.54
CA VAL A 77 3.51 -9.62 1.58
C VAL A 77 2.20 -10.28 1.19
N PHE A 78 1.41 -10.65 2.19
CA PHE A 78 0.06 -11.18 1.99
C PHE A 78 -0.97 -10.09 2.28
N HIS A 79 -1.90 -9.91 1.36
CA HIS A 79 -3.05 -9.04 1.52
C HIS A 79 -4.34 -9.85 1.57
N ASP A 80 -5.26 -9.42 2.42
CA ASP A 80 -6.65 -9.84 2.42
C ASP A 80 -7.58 -8.64 2.70
N LEU A 81 -8.87 -8.88 2.84
CA LEU A 81 -9.83 -7.78 3.09
C LEU A 81 -9.70 -7.15 4.49
N GLY A 82 -8.97 -7.79 5.40
CA GLY A 82 -8.62 -7.22 6.70
C GLY A 82 -7.44 -6.25 6.65
N ASN A 83 -6.70 -6.22 5.53
CA ASN A 83 -5.55 -5.34 5.33
C ASN A 83 -5.95 -4.12 4.51
N THR A 84 -5.82 -2.94 5.08
CA THR A 84 -5.99 -1.68 4.35
C THR A 84 -4.63 -1.10 4.00
N ASN A 85 -4.40 -0.90 2.71
CA ASN A 85 -3.23 -0.18 2.22
C ASN A 85 -3.52 1.31 2.19
N PHE A 86 -2.54 2.09 2.59
CA PHE A 86 -2.56 3.54 2.45
C PHE A 86 -1.27 4.00 1.77
N THR A 87 -1.41 4.69 0.66
CA THR A 87 -0.28 5.18 -0.12
C THR A 87 -0.30 6.70 -0.13
N PHE A 88 0.77 7.30 0.41
CA PHE A 88 0.99 8.74 0.33
C PHE A 88 1.84 9.05 -0.90
N LEU A 89 1.31 9.88 -1.77
CA LEU A 89 1.95 10.31 -3.00
C LEU A 89 2.11 11.83 -2.96
N SER A 90 3.35 12.29 -3.01
CA SER A 90 3.71 13.70 -2.93
C SER A 90 4.81 14.03 -3.93
N PRO A 91 4.93 15.28 -4.38
CA PRO A 91 6.13 15.72 -5.08
C PRO A 91 7.38 15.40 -4.25
N LYS A 92 8.48 15.09 -4.92
CA LYS A 92 9.70 14.60 -4.26
C LYS A 92 10.21 15.53 -3.16
N ASP A 93 10.17 16.83 -3.42
CA ASP A 93 10.70 17.83 -2.50
C ASP A 93 9.78 18.11 -1.31
N ASP A 94 8.52 17.69 -1.40
CA ASP A 94 7.49 17.86 -0.37
C ASP A 94 7.18 16.56 0.39
N TYR A 95 7.87 15.46 0.07
CA TYR A 95 7.63 14.17 0.72
C TYR A 95 8.22 14.14 2.13
N ASP A 96 7.36 14.00 3.12
CA ASP A 96 7.72 13.87 4.53
C ASP A 96 7.11 12.60 5.13
N GLN A 97 7.93 11.57 5.27
CA GLN A 97 7.51 10.28 5.83
C GLN A 97 7.02 10.40 7.27
N ALA A 98 7.69 11.20 8.09
CA ALA A 98 7.32 11.37 9.51
C ALA A 98 5.95 12.06 9.65
N ALA A 99 5.70 13.08 8.83
CA ALA A 99 4.39 13.73 8.76
C ALA A 99 3.30 12.75 8.30
N ASN A 100 3.58 11.91 7.31
CA ASN A 100 2.64 10.90 6.82
C ASN A 100 2.28 9.88 7.92
N PHE A 101 3.26 9.37 8.66
CA PHE A 101 3.00 8.48 9.80
C PHE A 101 2.19 9.17 10.90
N THR A 102 2.49 10.42 11.19
CA THR A 102 1.75 11.22 12.18
C THR A 102 0.27 11.34 11.82
N ILE A 103 -0.06 11.48 10.54
CA ILE A 103 -1.46 11.51 10.07
C ILE A 103 -2.18 10.21 10.43
N ILE A 104 -1.57 9.06 10.18
CA ILE A 104 -2.16 7.75 10.48
C ILE A 104 -2.29 7.53 11.99
N ILE A 105 -1.24 7.83 12.76
CA ILE A 105 -1.26 7.71 14.23
C ILE A 105 -2.37 8.57 14.82
N ASN A 106 -2.52 9.82 14.39
CA ASN A 106 -3.58 10.70 14.85
C ASN A 106 -4.98 10.20 14.45
N ALA A 107 -5.12 9.60 13.29
CA ALA A 107 -6.38 9.00 12.86
C ALA A 107 -6.75 7.80 13.74
N LEU A 108 -5.81 6.91 14.04
CA LEU A 108 -5.99 5.77 14.94
C LEU A 108 -6.35 6.24 16.36
N LYS A 109 -5.66 7.25 16.87
CA LYS A 109 -5.93 7.82 18.19
C LYS A 109 -7.37 8.35 18.32
N LYS A 110 -7.93 8.93 17.27
CA LYS A 110 -9.35 9.34 17.25
C LYS A 110 -10.31 8.18 17.34
N LEU A 111 -9.87 6.97 16.99
CA LEU A 111 -10.63 5.72 17.12
C LEU A 111 -10.35 5.00 18.45
N GLY A 112 -9.58 5.62 19.36
CA GLY A 112 -9.21 5.03 20.65
C GLY A 112 -8.08 4.00 20.57
N ILE A 113 -7.30 4.02 19.47
CA ILE A 113 -6.17 3.11 19.26
C ILE A 113 -4.88 3.91 19.42
N ASP A 114 -4.06 3.53 20.39
CA ASP A 114 -2.73 4.09 20.56
C ASP A 114 -1.74 3.30 19.71
N ALA A 115 -1.04 4.01 18.82
CA ALA A 115 -0.04 3.44 17.94
C ALA A 115 1.24 4.27 17.99
N ASP A 116 2.38 3.58 17.96
CA ASP A 116 3.71 4.19 17.96
C ASP A 116 4.52 3.74 16.75
N LEU A 117 5.51 4.55 16.38
CA LEU A 117 6.48 4.19 15.35
C LEU A 117 7.40 3.09 15.86
N SER A 118 7.58 2.04 15.07
CA SER A 118 8.51 0.96 15.33
C SER A 118 9.52 0.84 14.19
N GLY A 119 10.80 0.90 14.50
CA GLY A 119 11.84 0.82 13.49
C GLY A 119 11.80 1.98 12.49
N ARG A 120 12.11 1.69 11.24
CA ARG A 120 12.19 2.72 10.17
C ARG A 120 10.87 2.97 9.47
N ASN A 121 10.02 1.93 9.33
CA ASN A 121 8.90 1.94 8.40
C ASN A 121 7.60 1.35 8.97
N ASP A 122 7.56 1.04 10.26
CA ASP A 122 6.42 0.34 10.84
C ASP A 122 5.74 1.18 11.92
N MET A 123 4.44 0.96 12.08
CA MET A 123 3.65 1.42 13.21
C MET A 123 3.10 0.20 13.93
N GLN A 124 3.07 0.26 15.26
CA GLN A 124 2.56 -0.82 16.12
C GLN A 124 1.50 -0.29 17.10
N VAL A 125 0.57 -1.15 17.42
CA VAL A 125 -0.49 -0.93 18.40
C VAL A 125 -0.16 -1.69 19.68
#